data_8815096d2d3bfd5064faecdf6a63ddcd
#
_entry.id   8815096d2d3bfd5064faecdf6a63ddcd
#
_cell.length_a   1.000
_cell.length_b   1.000
_cell.length_c   1.000
_cell.angle_alpha   90.00
_cell.angle_beta   90.00
_cell.angle_gamma   90.00
#
_symmetry.space_group_name_H-M   'P 1'
#
loop_
_entity.id
_entity.type
_entity.pdbx_description
1 polymer ?
#
loop_
_entity_poly.entity_id
_entity_poly.type
_entity_poly.pdbx_seq_one_letter_code
_entity_poly.pdbx_strand_id
1 'polypeptide(L)'
;MSPDTPPETAPDYRDTLNLPRTDFPMRAGLPKREPDWLARWERIGVYDRLRERAAGREPFTLHDGPPYANGNLHIGHALNKILKDMVVRSRQMMGADARYVPGWDCHGLPIEWKIEERYRARGRDKDQVPVLEFRQECREFAAEWVDVQREEFRRLGVTGNWPDPYLTMAHHAEAVIAESFQKFLMSGVLYQGSKPVMWSPVEKTALAEAEVEYHDRQTDAVWVKFPVIGVGEADDFADVLATMPSYRGLDDGVAQDDARRLLLGASVVIWTTTPWTIPQNRAVCFGSFHEAGLDYSVYEVRSAPSDNWVQQGERLIVAKSLVEEVMTAARVKQFEEVRWVNQQTLEGMVLAHPLRGLDGANGEWDYDVPLLPGDHVTDDAGTGFVHTAP
;
A
#
# COMPACT_ATOMS: atom_id res chain seq x y z
N MET A 1 -54.33 25.79 -67.96
CA MET A 1 -52.94 25.89 -67.44
C MET A 1 -52.79 27.21 -66.78
N SER A 2 -52.89 27.26 -65.43
CA SER A 2 -52.69 28.51 -64.69
C SER A 2 -51.19 28.74 -64.53
N PRO A 3 -50.68 29.98 -64.63
CA PRO A 3 -49.26 30.27 -64.45
C PRO A 3 -48.86 30.06 -62.97
N ASP A 4 -47.81 29.39 -62.77
CA ASP A 4 -47.13 29.20 -61.46
C ASP A 4 -46.77 30.55 -60.85
N THR A 5 -47.37 30.88 -59.74
CA THR A 5 -46.97 32.05 -58.92
C THR A 5 -45.69 31.56 -58.15
N PRO A 6 -44.58 32.30 -58.26
CA PRO A 6 -43.40 31.92 -57.47
C PRO A 6 -43.70 32.01 -55.97
N PRO A 7 -43.18 31.15 -55.14
CA PRO A 7 -43.41 31.17 -53.69
C PRO A 7 -42.96 32.55 -53.14
N GLU A 8 -43.87 33.21 -52.44
CA GLU A 8 -43.59 34.42 -51.70
C GLU A 8 -42.44 34.21 -50.72
N THR A 9 -41.33 34.86 -50.98
CA THR A 9 -40.14 34.72 -50.07
C THR A 9 -40.55 35.30 -48.72
N ALA A 10 -40.43 34.45 -47.69
CA ALA A 10 -40.69 34.83 -46.30
C ALA A 10 -39.93 36.13 -45.97
N PRO A 11 -40.62 37.14 -45.35
CA PRO A 11 -40.00 38.41 -45.05
C PRO A 11 -38.72 38.23 -44.18
N ASP A 12 -37.65 38.92 -44.63
CA ASP A 12 -36.39 38.90 -43.87
C ASP A 12 -36.46 39.92 -42.73
N TYR A 13 -36.60 39.48 -41.53
CA TYR A 13 -36.67 40.29 -40.33
C TYR A 13 -35.30 40.66 -39.73
N ARG A 14 -34.17 40.34 -40.36
CA ARG A 14 -32.83 40.63 -39.81
C ARG A 14 -32.59 42.12 -39.57
N ASP A 15 -33.14 42.99 -40.41
CA ASP A 15 -32.97 44.39 -40.27
C ASP A 15 -33.90 45.05 -39.22
N THR A 16 -34.86 44.30 -38.70
CA THR A 16 -35.75 44.78 -37.61
C THR A 16 -35.18 44.46 -36.23
N LEU A 17 -34.07 43.68 -36.15
CA LEU A 17 -33.45 43.30 -34.90
C LEU A 17 -32.59 44.45 -34.35
N ASN A 18 -32.99 45.02 -33.23
CA ASN A 18 -32.24 46.06 -32.51
C ASN A 18 -31.12 45.44 -31.65
N LEU A 19 -30.21 44.73 -32.29
CA LEU A 19 -29.04 44.18 -31.59
C LEU A 19 -28.02 45.30 -31.32
N PRO A 20 -27.38 45.30 -30.13
CA PRO A 20 -26.34 46.28 -29.83
C PRO A 20 -25.18 46.13 -30.81
N ARG A 21 -24.77 47.24 -31.44
CA ARG A 21 -23.55 47.29 -32.26
C ARG A 21 -22.38 47.60 -31.35
N THR A 22 -21.41 46.69 -31.27
CA THR A 22 -20.21 46.84 -30.45
C THR A 22 -19.01 46.24 -31.15
N ASP A 23 -17.86 46.88 -31.01
CA ASP A 23 -16.55 46.33 -31.43
C ASP A 23 -16.03 45.25 -30.49
N PHE A 24 -16.75 45.00 -29.37
CA PHE A 24 -16.39 43.95 -28.45
C PHE A 24 -16.66 42.57 -29.09
N PRO A 25 -15.64 41.71 -29.21
CA PRO A 25 -15.78 40.44 -29.92
C PRO A 25 -16.73 39.52 -29.20
N MET A 26 -17.74 39.00 -29.90
CA MET A 26 -18.73 38.04 -29.36
C MET A 26 -18.11 36.68 -29.00
N ARG A 27 -16.97 36.36 -29.57
CA ARG A 27 -16.20 35.15 -29.25
C ARG A 27 -14.89 35.55 -28.60
N ALA A 28 -14.60 35.01 -27.41
CA ALA A 28 -13.38 35.32 -26.69
C ALA A 28 -12.11 34.92 -27.48
N GLY A 29 -12.14 33.79 -28.22
CA GLY A 29 -11.03 33.32 -29.05
C GLY A 29 -9.74 33.13 -28.25
N LEU A 30 -9.83 32.76 -26.97
CA LEU A 30 -8.72 32.67 -26.01
C LEU A 30 -7.53 31.91 -26.53
N PRO A 31 -7.64 30.70 -27.13
CA PRO A 31 -6.48 29.98 -27.61
C PRO A 31 -5.58 30.74 -28.59
N LYS A 32 -6.17 31.70 -29.36
CA LYS A 32 -5.43 32.55 -30.30
C LYS A 32 -4.90 33.85 -29.69
N ARG A 33 -5.57 34.37 -28.68
CA ARG A 33 -5.25 35.67 -28.05
C ARG A 33 -4.27 35.56 -26.88
N GLU A 34 -4.36 34.47 -26.13
CA GLU A 34 -3.49 34.25 -24.95
C GLU A 34 -2.00 34.28 -25.28
N PRO A 35 -1.50 33.64 -26.36
CA PRO A 35 -0.11 33.74 -26.74
C PRO A 35 0.39 35.17 -26.93
N ASP A 36 -0.45 36.06 -27.55
CA ASP A 36 -0.10 37.48 -27.74
C ASP A 36 -0.02 38.22 -26.40
N TRP A 37 -0.88 37.87 -25.45
CA TRP A 37 -0.84 38.44 -24.11
C TRP A 37 0.39 38.01 -23.34
N LEU A 38 0.76 36.72 -23.41
CA LEU A 38 1.95 36.19 -22.77
C LEU A 38 3.22 36.84 -23.34
N ALA A 39 3.31 36.94 -24.67
CA ALA A 39 4.42 37.63 -25.34
C ALA A 39 4.49 39.14 -24.94
N ARG A 40 3.34 39.79 -24.75
CA ARG A 40 3.31 41.17 -24.24
C ARG A 40 3.83 41.23 -22.79
N TRP A 41 3.38 40.30 -21.89
CA TRP A 41 3.79 40.31 -20.48
C TRP A 41 5.30 40.10 -20.34
N GLU A 42 5.87 39.21 -21.14
CA GLU A 42 7.30 38.97 -21.20
C GLU A 42 8.06 40.22 -21.68
N ARG A 43 7.65 40.81 -22.80
CA ARG A 43 8.29 42.02 -23.36
C ARG A 43 8.31 43.20 -22.40
N ILE A 44 7.26 43.39 -21.59
CA ILE A 44 7.20 44.50 -20.62
C ILE A 44 7.75 44.09 -19.23
N GLY A 45 8.20 42.87 -19.03
CA GLY A 45 8.80 42.39 -17.79
C GLY A 45 7.80 42.44 -16.61
N VAL A 46 6.59 41.87 -16.77
CA VAL A 46 5.55 41.96 -15.72
C VAL A 46 6.01 41.46 -14.38
N TYR A 47 6.63 40.30 -14.35
CA TYR A 47 7.07 39.69 -13.08
C TYR A 47 8.14 40.55 -12.37
N ASP A 48 9.15 41.00 -13.09
CA ASP A 48 10.22 41.83 -12.52
C ASP A 48 9.69 43.15 -11.96
N ARG A 49 8.80 43.81 -12.73
CA ARG A 49 8.11 45.05 -12.26
C ARG A 49 7.27 44.82 -11.01
N LEU A 50 6.65 43.68 -10.90
CA LEU A 50 5.91 43.30 -9.67
C LEU A 50 6.86 43.15 -8.48
N ARG A 51 8.06 42.55 -8.68
CA ARG A 51 9.08 42.42 -7.64
C ARG A 51 9.63 43.79 -7.21
N GLU A 52 9.94 44.64 -8.17
CA GLU A 52 10.40 46.01 -7.88
C GLU A 52 9.37 46.82 -7.06
N ARG A 53 8.09 46.75 -7.47
CA ARG A 53 7.00 47.44 -6.74
C ARG A 53 6.66 46.86 -5.39
N ALA A 54 7.01 45.58 -5.17
CA ALA A 54 6.76 44.89 -3.90
C ALA A 54 7.91 45.07 -2.90
N ALA A 55 9.01 45.69 -3.31
CA ALA A 55 10.15 45.91 -2.42
C ALA A 55 9.73 46.63 -1.11
N GLY A 56 10.13 46.07 0.03
CA GLY A 56 9.80 46.58 1.37
C GLY A 56 8.39 46.25 1.87
N ARG A 57 7.59 45.51 1.15
CA ARG A 57 6.31 44.99 1.60
C ARG A 57 6.49 43.73 2.44
N GLU A 58 5.46 43.36 3.20
CA GLU A 58 5.44 42.12 3.96
C GLU A 58 5.58 40.90 3.02
N PRO A 59 6.54 40.00 3.26
CA PRO A 59 6.73 38.85 2.41
C PRO A 59 5.59 37.82 2.60
N PHE A 60 5.09 37.30 1.48
CA PHE A 60 4.18 36.18 1.45
C PHE A 60 4.78 35.06 0.61
N THR A 61 5.10 33.94 1.27
CA THR A 61 5.67 32.76 0.61
C THR A 61 4.62 31.67 0.50
N LEU A 62 4.31 31.25 -0.72
CA LEU A 62 3.57 30.04 -1.02
C LEU A 62 4.57 28.97 -1.41
N HIS A 63 4.71 27.94 -0.54
CA HIS A 63 5.59 26.81 -0.85
C HIS A 63 5.01 25.97 -1.97
N ASP A 64 5.82 25.65 -2.98
CA ASP A 64 5.42 24.79 -4.09
C ASP A 64 5.58 23.32 -3.71
N GLY A 65 4.58 22.49 -4.00
CA GLY A 65 4.72 21.04 -4.09
C GLY A 65 5.23 20.73 -5.51
N PRO A 66 6.51 20.41 -5.67
CA PRO A 66 7.12 20.29 -6.99
C PRO A 66 6.59 19.06 -7.73
N PRO A 67 6.20 19.18 -9.00
CA PRO A 67 5.85 18.02 -9.82
C PRO A 67 7.10 17.24 -10.21
N TYR A 68 6.93 15.95 -10.54
CA TYR A 68 7.98 15.15 -11.13
C TYR A 68 8.30 15.63 -12.55
N ALA A 69 9.60 15.71 -12.87
CA ALA A 69 10.08 16.05 -14.21
C ALA A 69 10.15 14.79 -15.09
N ASN A 70 9.00 14.23 -15.49
CA ASN A 70 8.94 12.92 -16.15
C ASN A 70 7.89 12.77 -17.26
N GLY A 71 7.25 13.85 -17.69
CA GLY A 71 6.21 13.82 -18.73
C GLY A 71 5.52 15.17 -18.91
N ASN A 72 4.62 15.25 -19.89
CA ASN A 72 3.79 16.44 -20.12
C ASN A 72 2.84 16.70 -18.97
N LEU A 73 2.36 17.95 -18.87
CA LEU A 73 1.35 18.31 -17.87
C LEU A 73 0.01 17.60 -18.13
N HIS A 74 -0.63 17.17 -17.07
CA HIS A 74 -2.02 16.73 -17.08
C HIS A 74 -2.91 17.75 -16.34
N ILE A 75 -4.21 17.55 -16.39
CA ILE A 75 -5.19 18.48 -15.80
C ILE A 75 -4.96 18.73 -14.30
N GLY A 76 -4.44 17.75 -13.54
CA GLY A 76 -4.10 17.90 -12.13
C GLY A 76 -2.97 18.90 -11.91
N HIS A 77 -1.92 18.87 -12.74
CA HIS A 77 -0.84 19.86 -12.73
C HIS A 77 -1.39 21.28 -13.04
N ALA A 78 -2.24 21.39 -14.08
CA ALA A 78 -2.85 22.67 -14.47
C ALA A 78 -3.68 23.23 -13.33
N LEU A 79 -4.56 22.43 -12.72
CA LEU A 79 -5.40 22.84 -11.58
C LEU A 79 -4.53 23.34 -10.41
N ASN A 80 -3.53 22.57 -10.01
CA ASN A 80 -2.66 22.92 -8.89
C ASN A 80 -1.92 24.24 -9.13
N LYS A 81 -1.29 24.42 -10.29
CA LYS A 81 -0.51 25.63 -10.61
C LYS A 81 -1.39 26.86 -10.81
N ILE A 82 -2.56 26.72 -11.42
CA ILE A 82 -3.50 27.84 -11.60
C ILE A 82 -4.03 28.30 -10.24
N LEU A 83 -4.38 27.39 -9.33
CA LEU A 83 -4.82 27.76 -7.98
C LEU A 83 -3.71 28.48 -7.20
N LYS A 84 -2.46 28.02 -7.29
CA LYS A 84 -1.31 28.69 -6.68
C LYS A 84 -1.09 30.08 -7.28
N ASP A 85 -1.18 30.21 -8.60
CA ASP A 85 -1.05 31.51 -9.28
C ASP A 85 -2.16 32.50 -8.84
N MET A 86 -3.40 32.02 -8.68
CA MET A 86 -4.50 32.83 -8.15
C MET A 86 -4.20 33.32 -6.73
N VAL A 87 -3.70 32.47 -5.85
CA VAL A 87 -3.33 32.85 -4.47
C VAL A 87 -2.19 33.87 -4.48
N VAL A 88 -1.12 33.62 -5.22
CA VAL A 88 0.03 34.53 -5.31
C VAL A 88 -0.38 35.90 -5.86
N ARG A 89 -1.15 35.93 -6.95
CA ARG A 89 -1.65 37.18 -7.54
C ARG A 89 -2.57 37.95 -6.59
N SER A 90 -3.50 37.27 -5.94
CA SER A 90 -4.40 37.92 -4.98
C SER A 90 -3.64 38.55 -3.83
N ARG A 91 -2.66 37.84 -3.25
CA ARG A 91 -1.80 38.38 -2.19
C ARG A 91 -0.95 39.57 -2.66
N GLN A 92 -0.40 39.49 -3.87
CA GLN A 92 0.30 40.61 -4.51
C GLN A 92 -0.59 41.84 -4.69
N MET A 93 -1.86 41.64 -5.15
CA MET A 93 -2.83 42.71 -5.31
C MET A 93 -3.26 43.33 -3.97
N MET A 94 -3.31 42.54 -2.90
CA MET A 94 -3.59 42.98 -1.53
C MET A 94 -2.43 43.67 -0.84
N GLY A 95 -1.29 43.81 -1.52
CA GLY A 95 -0.16 44.62 -1.04
C GLY A 95 1.00 43.82 -0.43
N ALA A 96 1.01 42.51 -0.48
CA ALA A 96 2.13 41.69 -0.05
C ALA A 96 3.26 41.62 -1.09
N ASP A 97 4.48 41.26 -0.66
CA ASP A 97 5.56 40.78 -1.57
C ASP A 97 5.38 39.29 -1.79
N ALA A 98 4.48 38.92 -2.67
CA ALA A 98 4.13 37.53 -2.98
C ALA A 98 5.02 36.98 -4.09
N ARG A 99 6.12 36.35 -3.70
CA ARG A 99 7.06 35.68 -4.60
C ARG A 99 6.60 34.27 -4.87
N TYR A 100 6.76 33.84 -6.11
CA TYR A 100 6.58 32.43 -6.48
C TYR A 100 7.82 31.88 -7.16
N VAL A 101 8.41 30.87 -6.54
CA VAL A 101 9.53 30.12 -7.10
C VAL A 101 9.00 28.75 -7.51
N PRO A 102 8.88 28.47 -8.81
CA PRO A 102 8.45 27.14 -9.27
C PRO A 102 9.51 26.10 -8.92
N GLY A 103 9.06 24.89 -8.63
CA GLY A 103 9.94 23.78 -8.29
C GLY A 103 9.67 22.53 -9.09
N TRP A 104 10.67 21.63 -9.15
CA TRP A 104 10.55 20.30 -9.73
C TRP A 104 11.23 19.27 -8.87
N ASP A 105 10.57 18.10 -8.76
CA ASP A 105 11.18 16.88 -8.26
C ASP A 105 11.87 16.13 -9.40
N CYS A 106 13.18 15.99 -9.29
CA CYS A 106 14.05 15.56 -10.40
C CYS A 106 14.72 14.21 -10.14
N HIS A 107 14.26 13.43 -9.17
CA HIS A 107 14.89 12.15 -8.80
C HIS A 107 13.87 11.13 -8.31
N GLY A 108 14.37 9.95 -7.89
CA GLY A 108 13.56 8.86 -7.38
C GLY A 108 12.97 7.97 -8.46
N LEU A 109 12.18 7.01 -8.02
CA LEU A 109 11.60 5.95 -8.86
C LEU A 109 10.88 6.46 -10.13
N PRO A 110 10.10 7.56 -10.10
CA PRO A 110 9.41 8.05 -11.31
C PRO A 110 10.36 8.45 -12.45
N ILE A 111 11.59 8.87 -12.14
CA ILE A 111 12.62 9.22 -13.14
C ILE A 111 13.43 7.97 -13.53
N GLU A 112 13.91 7.23 -12.53
CA GLU A 112 14.74 6.03 -12.71
C GLU A 112 14.04 4.97 -13.54
N TRP A 113 12.74 4.74 -13.28
CA TRP A 113 11.93 3.81 -14.05
C TRP A 113 11.88 4.16 -15.54
N LYS A 114 11.76 5.44 -15.90
CA LYS A 114 11.75 5.88 -17.29
C LYS A 114 13.08 5.62 -18.01
N ILE A 115 14.18 5.75 -17.31
CA ILE A 115 15.51 5.41 -17.87
C ILE A 115 15.67 3.90 -17.98
N GLU A 116 15.20 3.15 -16.98
CA GLU A 116 15.20 1.69 -17.03
C GLU A 116 14.36 1.15 -18.18
N GLU A 117 13.16 1.69 -18.44
CA GLU A 117 12.35 1.36 -19.61
C GLU A 117 13.13 1.58 -20.93
N ARG A 118 13.89 2.69 -21.03
CA ARG A 118 14.76 2.95 -22.19
C ARG A 118 15.85 1.89 -22.35
N TYR A 119 16.45 1.43 -21.25
CA TYR A 119 17.45 0.36 -21.27
C TYR A 119 16.83 -0.98 -21.67
N ARG A 120 15.72 -1.37 -21.09
CA ARG A 120 14.98 -2.59 -21.44
C ARG A 120 14.60 -2.61 -22.93
N ALA A 121 14.12 -1.49 -23.48
CA ALA A 121 13.81 -1.36 -24.90
C ALA A 121 15.03 -1.53 -25.83
N ARG A 122 16.24 -1.28 -25.31
CA ARG A 122 17.52 -1.48 -26.02
C ARG A 122 18.18 -2.84 -25.72
N GLY A 123 17.51 -3.71 -24.95
CA GLY A 123 18.04 -5.01 -24.51
C GLY A 123 19.20 -4.89 -23.48
N ARG A 124 19.30 -3.76 -22.77
CA ARG A 124 20.31 -3.55 -21.72
C ARG A 124 19.67 -3.76 -20.35
N ASP A 125 20.41 -4.36 -19.42
CA ASP A 125 20.04 -4.46 -18.02
C ASP A 125 20.62 -3.28 -17.23
N LYS A 126 19.77 -2.56 -16.50
CA LYS A 126 20.15 -1.44 -15.62
C LYS A 126 21.26 -1.83 -14.64
N ASP A 127 21.18 -3.04 -14.07
CA ASP A 127 22.12 -3.50 -13.04
C ASP A 127 23.55 -3.72 -13.59
N GLN A 128 23.73 -3.72 -14.92
CA GLN A 128 25.00 -3.81 -15.60
C GLN A 128 25.56 -2.44 -16.01
N VAL A 129 24.82 -1.36 -15.75
CA VAL A 129 25.25 0.00 -16.09
C VAL A 129 25.99 0.62 -14.89
N PRO A 130 27.13 1.31 -15.11
CA PRO A 130 27.78 2.05 -14.04
C PRO A 130 26.83 3.06 -13.38
N VAL A 131 26.78 3.10 -12.05
CA VAL A 131 25.86 3.95 -11.27
C VAL A 131 25.96 5.43 -11.67
N LEU A 132 27.16 5.94 -11.96
CA LEU A 132 27.34 7.33 -12.35
C LEU A 132 26.77 7.61 -13.74
N GLU A 133 26.89 6.68 -14.69
CA GLU A 133 26.27 6.79 -16.02
C GLU A 133 24.75 6.81 -15.90
N PHE A 134 24.17 5.88 -15.15
CA PHE A 134 22.73 5.82 -14.92
C PHE A 134 22.19 7.11 -14.28
N ARG A 135 22.85 7.61 -13.23
CA ARG A 135 22.48 8.86 -12.56
C ARG A 135 22.57 10.07 -13.49
N GLN A 136 23.58 10.11 -14.35
CA GLN A 136 23.73 11.19 -15.30
C GLN A 136 22.60 11.20 -16.33
N GLU A 137 22.21 10.03 -16.87
CA GLU A 137 21.06 9.92 -17.76
C GLU A 137 19.76 10.33 -17.08
N CYS A 138 19.57 10.00 -15.80
CA CYS A 138 18.44 10.46 -15.02
C CYS A 138 18.39 12.00 -14.89
N ARG A 139 19.53 12.65 -14.62
CA ARG A 139 19.63 14.11 -14.54
C ARG A 139 19.33 14.79 -15.87
N GLU A 140 19.86 14.26 -16.97
CA GLU A 140 19.62 14.78 -18.31
C GLU A 140 18.15 14.65 -18.70
N PHE A 141 17.53 13.51 -18.41
CA PHE A 141 16.11 13.27 -18.63
C PHE A 141 15.24 14.25 -17.82
N ALA A 142 15.54 14.43 -16.54
CA ALA A 142 14.80 15.37 -15.70
C ALA A 142 14.97 16.82 -16.19
N ALA A 143 16.17 17.24 -16.60
CA ALA A 143 16.42 18.57 -17.14
C ALA A 143 15.61 18.85 -18.41
N GLU A 144 15.52 17.88 -19.33
CA GLU A 144 14.69 17.97 -20.53
C GLU A 144 13.21 18.22 -20.17
N TRP A 145 12.66 17.45 -19.21
CA TRP A 145 11.27 17.59 -18.80
C TRP A 145 11.01 18.87 -18.00
N VAL A 146 11.96 19.35 -17.22
CA VAL A 146 11.87 20.67 -16.58
C VAL A 146 11.63 21.76 -17.62
N ASP A 147 12.39 21.73 -18.72
CA ASP A 147 12.24 22.74 -19.79
C ASP A 147 10.89 22.62 -20.50
N VAL A 148 10.46 21.41 -20.84
CA VAL A 148 9.15 21.16 -21.46
C VAL A 148 8.01 21.64 -20.55
N GLN A 149 7.97 21.19 -19.30
CA GLN A 149 6.93 21.57 -18.36
C GLN A 149 6.95 23.08 -18.02
N ARG A 150 8.13 23.71 -17.98
CA ARG A 150 8.24 25.16 -17.81
C ARG A 150 7.48 25.92 -18.89
N GLU A 151 7.67 25.55 -20.16
CA GLU A 151 6.95 26.19 -21.27
C GLU A 151 5.44 25.91 -21.22
N GLU A 152 5.04 24.70 -20.84
CA GLU A 152 3.62 24.35 -20.66
C GLU A 152 2.97 25.18 -19.52
N PHE A 153 3.63 25.34 -18.37
CA PHE A 153 3.15 26.19 -17.27
C PHE A 153 3.12 27.69 -17.67
N ARG A 154 4.13 28.16 -18.40
CA ARG A 154 4.13 29.53 -18.94
C ARG A 154 2.97 29.73 -19.91
N ARG A 155 2.66 28.72 -20.73
CA ARG A 155 1.51 28.75 -21.63
C ARG A 155 0.16 28.87 -20.89
N LEU A 156 0.04 28.33 -19.68
CA LEU A 156 -1.12 28.51 -18.79
C LEU A 156 -1.22 29.93 -18.19
N GLY A 157 -0.21 30.76 -18.39
CA GLY A 157 -0.14 32.13 -17.85
C GLY A 157 0.32 32.23 -16.41
N VAL A 158 0.86 31.15 -15.83
CA VAL A 158 1.40 31.17 -14.47
C VAL A 158 2.64 32.07 -14.40
N THR A 159 2.67 32.98 -13.42
CA THR A 159 3.78 33.90 -13.20
C THR A 159 4.66 33.46 -12.05
N GLY A 160 5.99 33.55 -12.22
CA GLY A 160 6.96 33.12 -11.24
C GLY A 160 8.40 33.40 -11.67
N ASN A 161 9.35 33.06 -10.81
CA ASN A 161 10.78 33.14 -11.08
C ASN A 161 11.25 31.95 -11.96
N TRP A 162 10.83 31.94 -13.20
CA TRP A 162 11.15 30.87 -14.15
C TRP A 162 12.63 30.72 -14.48
N PRO A 163 13.46 31.81 -14.47
CA PRO A 163 14.90 31.69 -14.73
C PRO A 163 15.69 30.96 -13.63
N ASP A 164 15.20 30.99 -12.40
CA ASP A 164 15.88 30.40 -11.25
C ASP A 164 14.88 29.56 -10.41
N PRO A 165 14.49 28.36 -10.91
CA PRO A 165 13.57 27.48 -10.26
C PRO A 165 14.26 26.68 -9.13
N TYR A 166 13.46 26.13 -8.20
CA TYR A 166 13.90 25.12 -7.26
C TYR A 166 13.97 23.76 -7.97
N LEU A 167 15.13 23.14 -8.01
CA LEU A 167 15.34 21.80 -8.54
C LEU A 167 15.94 20.90 -7.45
N THR A 168 15.28 19.79 -7.13
CA THR A 168 15.80 18.86 -6.11
C THR A 168 17.15 18.27 -6.49
N MET A 169 17.48 18.20 -7.79
CA MET A 169 18.80 17.76 -8.31
C MET A 169 19.88 18.84 -8.34
N ALA A 170 19.56 20.09 -7.98
CA ALA A 170 20.57 21.14 -7.95
C ALA A 170 21.58 20.90 -6.81
N HIS A 171 22.88 21.04 -7.07
CA HIS A 171 23.92 20.73 -6.09
C HIS A 171 23.79 21.52 -4.78
N HIS A 172 23.36 22.78 -4.84
CA HIS A 172 23.11 23.55 -3.63
C HIS A 172 21.90 23.04 -2.83
N ALA A 173 20.85 22.54 -3.49
CA ALA A 173 19.71 21.94 -2.83
C ALA A 173 20.08 20.61 -2.15
N GLU A 174 20.85 19.77 -2.84
CA GLU A 174 21.41 18.53 -2.28
C GLU A 174 22.28 18.82 -1.05
N ALA A 175 23.12 19.87 -1.11
CA ALA A 175 23.97 20.28 0.01
C ALA A 175 23.15 20.72 1.23
N VAL A 176 22.09 21.51 1.04
CA VAL A 176 21.19 21.95 2.13
C VAL A 176 20.43 20.77 2.75
N ILE A 177 19.99 19.81 1.93
CA ILE A 177 19.34 18.57 2.39
C ILE A 177 20.33 17.78 3.26
N ALA A 178 21.56 17.57 2.78
CA ALA A 178 22.59 16.86 3.53
C ALA A 178 22.96 17.56 4.83
N GLU A 179 23.10 18.89 4.83
CA GLU A 179 23.33 19.67 6.05
C GLU A 179 22.18 19.54 7.05
N SER A 180 20.94 19.58 6.57
CA SER A 180 19.77 19.41 7.43
C SER A 180 19.73 18.00 8.04
N PHE A 181 20.04 16.97 7.30
CA PHE A 181 20.15 15.60 7.78
C PHE A 181 21.25 15.45 8.84
N GLN A 182 22.39 16.09 8.66
CA GLN A 182 23.47 16.11 9.65
C GLN A 182 23.02 16.72 10.99
N LYS A 183 22.14 17.72 10.97
CA LYS A 183 21.58 18.30 12.23
C LYS A 183 20.79 17.26 13.04
N PHE A 184 20.03 16.38 12.37
CA PHE A 184 19.35 15.27 13.05
C PHE A 184 20.35 14.25 13.62
N LEU A 185 21.40 13.92 12.89
CA LEU A 185 22.46 13.06 13.39
C LEU A 185 23.13 13.65 14.65
N MET A 186 23.49 14.93 14.59
CA MET A 186 24.17 15.61 15.70
C MET A 186 23.26 15.81 16.91
N SER A 187 21.95 15.85 16.74
CA SER A 187 20.99 15.92 17.86
C SER A 187 20.75 14.58 18.55
N GLY A 188 21.29 13.47 18.02
CA GLY A 188 21.16 12.13 18.60
C GLY A 188 19.82 11.44 18.38
N VAL A 189 18.91 12.03 17.58
CA VAL A 189 17.59 11.43 17.28
C VAL A 189 17.64 10.47 16.10
N LEU A 190 18.72 10.45 15.33
CA LEU A 190 18.91 9.52 14.23
C LEU A 190 19.54 8.22 14.74
N TYR A 191 18.90 7.10 14.43
CA TYR A 191 19.41 5.77 14.75
C TYR A 191 19.23 4.82 13.55
N GLN A 192 20.03 3.76 13.53
CA GLN A 192 19.87 2.68 12.55
C GLN A 192 18.91 1.63 13.13
N GLY A 193 17.91 1.26 12.37
CA GLY A 193 16.93 0.25 12.74
C GLY A 193 16.47 -0.56 11.53
N SER A 194 15.72 -1.65 11.80
CA SER A 194 15.08 -2.47 10.77
C SER A 194 13.56 -2.34 10.90
N LYS A 195 12.89 -2.12 9.78
CA LYS A 195 11.43 -2.08 9.69
C LYS A 195 10.99 -2.85 8.44
N PRO A 196 10.02 -3.78 8.56
CA PRO A 196 9.40 -4.40 7.39
C PRO A 196 8.75 -3.33 6.51
N VAL A 197 9.05 -3.38 5.22
CA VAL A 197 8.46 -2.47 4.21
C VAL A 197 8.06 -3.28 2.98
N MET A 198 7.11 -2.74 2.20
CA MET A 198 6.75 -3.33 0.93
C MET A 198 7.92 -3.26 -0.05
N TRP A 199 8.10 -4.32 -0.81
CA TRP A 199 9.18 -4.46 -1.77
C TRP A 199 8.63 -4.80 -3.16
N SER A 200 9.06 -4.04 -4.17
CA SER A 200 8.77 -4.39 -5.56
C SER A 200 9.89 -5.29 -6.11
N PRO A 201 9.58 -6.56 -6.46
CA PRO A 201 10.57 -7.45 -7.09
C PRO A 201 10.88 -7.05 -8.53
N VAL A 202 10.05 -6.23 -9.17
CA VAL A 202 10.23 -5.76 -10.55
C VAL A 202 11.21 -4.59 -10.59
N GLU A 203 10.99 -3.56 -9.76
CA GLU A 203 11.86 -2.40 -9.64
C GLU A 203 13.06 -2.67 -8.72
N LYS A 204 13.05 -3.77 -7.97
CA LYS A 204 14.09 -4.16 -6.98
C LYS A 204 14.34 -3.05 -5.95
N THR A 205 13.27 -2.50 -5.40
CA THR A 205 13.32 -1.42 -4.42
C THR A 205 12.22 -1.51 -3.39
N ALA A 206 12.44 -0.87 -2.23
CA ALA A 206 11.40 -0.63 -1.23
C ALA A 206 10.42 0.41 -1.75
N LEU A 207 9.14 0.26 -1.39
CA LEU A 207 8.07 1.19 -1.74
C LEU A 207 7.68 2.00 -0.51
N ALA A 208 7.39 3.29 -0.72
CA ALA A 208 6.68 4.09 0.25
C ALA A 208 5.22 3.63 0.34
N GLU A 209 4.58 3.82 1.49
CA GLU A 209 3.17 3.42 1.71
C GLU A 209 2.23 4.05 0.67
N ALA A 210 2.50 5.31 0.27
CA ALA A 210 1.71 6.02 -0.75
C ALA A 210 1.89 5.47 -2.18
N GLU A 211 2.90 4.65 -2.42
CA GLU A 211 3.18 4.01 -3.72
C GLU A 211 2.55 2.63 -3.83
N VAL A 212 2.00 2.09 -2.73
CA VAL A 212 1.38 0.77 -2.68
C VAL A 212 -0.07 0.89 -3.11
N GLU A 213 -0.45 0.16 -4.16
CA GLU A 213 -1.82 0.04 -4.62
C GLU A 213 -2.37 -1.34 -4.27
N TYR A 214 -3.58 -1.36 -3.71
CA TYR A 214 -4.27 -2.58 -3.34
C TYR A 214 -5.30 -2.93 -4.42
N HIS A 215 -5.23 -4.17 -4.91
CA HIS A 215 -6.15 -4.71 -5.90
C HIS A 215 -6.70 -6.04 -5.41
N ASP A 216 -8.00 -6.26 -5.62
CA ASP A 216 -8.63 -7.55 -5.36
C ASP A 216 -8.01 -8.62 -6.26
N ARG A 217 -7.59 -9.73 -5.64
CA ARG A 217 -7.07 -10.89 -6.34
C ARG A 217 -7.76 -12.15 -5.84
N GLN A 218 -8.03 -13.05 -6.76
CA GLN A 218 -8.47 -14.40 -6.41
C GLN A 218 -7.22 -15.26 -6.17
N THR A 219 -7.16 -15.92 -5.01
CA THR A 219 -6.09 -16.86 -4.64
C THR A 219 -6.71 -18.11 -4.03
N ASP A 220 -5.96 -19.20 -4.06
CA ASP A 220 -6.35 -20.42 -3.37
C ASP A 220 -6.10 -20.27 -1.88
N ALA A 221 -7.14 -20.52 -1.09
CA ALA A 221 -7.06 -20.58 0.36
C ALA A 221 -7.15 -22.05 0.80
N VAL A 222 -6.29 -22.43 1.74
CA VAL A 222 -6.22 -23.83 2.23
C VAL A 222 -6.31 -23.88 3.74
N TRP A 223 -6.96 -24.94 4.23
CA TRP A 223 -6.93 -25.34 5.62
C TRP A 223 -5.97 -26.51 5.76
N VAL A 224 -5.03 -26.43 6.70
CA VAL A 224 -3.97 -27.41 6.87
C VAL A 224 -3.95 -27.91 8.31
N LYS A 225 -3.91 -29.23 8.46
CA LYS A 225 -3.76 -29.90 9.77
C LYS A 225 -2.29 -30.00 10.14
N PHE A 226 -1.97 -29.59 11.37
CA PHE A 226 -0.70 -29.81 12.04
C PHE A 226 -0.93 -30.82 13.16
N PRO A 227 -0.61 -32.10 13.01
CA PRO A 227 -0.83 -33.11 14.04
C PRO A 227 -0.08 -32.79 15.32
N VAL A 228 -0.71 -32.94 16.46
CA VAL A 228 -0.07 -32.83 17.77
C VAL A 228 0.75 -34.10 18.05
N ILE A 229 2.05 -33.95 18.20
CA ILE A 229 3.01 -35.06 18.46
C ILE A 229 3.66 -35.00 19.82
N GLY A 230 3.57 -33.87 20.52
CA GLY A 230 4.04 -33.64 21.85
C GLY A 230 3.11 -32.74 22.64
N VAL A 231 3.05 -33.00 23.95
CA VAL A 231 2.31 -32.19 24.92
C VAL A 231 3.24 -32.05 26.14
N GLY A 232 3.31 -30.86 26.73
CA GLY A 232 4.14 -30.57 27.90
C GLY A 232 3.96 -31.55 29.07
N GLU A 233 4.76 -31.44 30.12
CA GLU A 233 4.71 -32.34 31.26
C GLU A 233 3.38 -32.28 32.00
N ALA A 234 3.06 -33.40 32.67
CA ALA A 234 1.73 -33.67 33.26
C ALA A 234 1.30 -32.72 34.39
N ASP A 235 2.26 -32.06 35.05
CA ASP A 235 1.95 -31.12 36.16
C ASP A 235 1.14 -29.89 35.72
N ASP A 236 1.23 -29.51 34.45
CA ASP A 236 0.48 -28.40 33.86
C ASP A 236 -1.02 -28.70 33.63
N PHE A 237 -1.42 -29.99 33.74
CA PHE A 237 -2.77 -30.43 33.47
C PHE A 237 -3.63 -30.67 34.72
N ALA A 238 -3.02 -30.85 35.90
CA ALA A 238 -3.70 -31.26 37.12
C ALA A 238 -4.80 -30.26 37.55
N ASP A 239 -4.50 -28.99 37.51
CA ASP A 239 -5.44 -27.93 37.94
C ASP A 239 -6.62 -27.77 36.95
N VAL A 240 -6.39 -28.05 35.66
CA VAL A 240 -7.45 -27.96 34.63
C VAL A 240 -8.41 -29.14 34.72
N LEU A 241 -7.93 -30.32 35.05
CA LEU A 241 -8.75 -31.53 35.20
C LEU A 241 -9.64 -31.48 36.43
N ALA A 242 -9.17 -30.87 37.51
CA ALA A 242 -9.95 -30.70 38.74
C ALA A 242 -11.24 -29.85 38.53
N THR A 243 -11.30 -29.04 37.50
CA THR A 243 -12.46 -28.20 37.17
C THR A 243 -13.54 -28.89 36.30
N MET A 244 -13.23 -30.06 35.70
CA MET A 244 -14.13 -30.74 34.76
C MET A 244 -15.06 -31.75 35.43
N PRO A 245 -16.39 -31.67 35.17
CA PRO A 245 -17.38 -32.59 35.79
C PRO A 245 -17.15 -34.08 35.46
N SER A 246 -16.63 -34.39 34.27
CA SER A 246 -16.37 -35.77 33.78
C SER A 246 -15.18 -36.45 34.43
N TYR A 247 -14.31 -35.72 35.09
CA TYR A 247 -13.11 -36.26 35.77
C TYR A 247 -13.22 -36.19 37.31
N ARG A 248 -14.33 -35.69 37.85
CA ARG A 248 -14.53 -35.69 39.31
C ARG A 248 -14.56 -37.12 39.87
N GLY A 249 -13.54 -37.45 40.61
CA GLY A 249 -13.41 -38.76 41.30
C GLY A 249 -12.57 -39.81 40.57
N LEU A 250 -11.89 -39.47 39.50
CA LEU A 250 -10.83 -40.30 38.92
C LEU A 250 -9.52 -40.02 39.64
N ASP A 251 -8.63 -41.03 39.64
CA ASP A 251 -7.23 -40.85 40.03
C ASP A 251 -6.55 -39.84 39.11
N ASP A 252 -5.84 -38.85 39.67
CA ASP A 252 -5.24 -37.73 38.89
C ASP A 252 -4.35 -38.26 37.78
N GLY A 253 -3.62 -39.36 37.95
CA GLY A 253 -2.81 -39.97 36.93
C GLY A 253 -3.59 -40.54 35.75
N VAL A 254 -4.80 -41.11 35.99
CA VAL A 254 -5.67 -41.65 34.92
C VAL A 254 -6.27 -40.51 34.11
N ALA A 255 -6.69 -39.46 34.80
CA ALA A 255 -7.26 -38.26 34.13
C ALA A 255 -6.22 -37.53 33.25
N GLN A 256 -4.98 -37.46 33.71
CA GLN A 256 -3.84 -36.88 32.95
C GLN A 256 -3.51 -37.70 31.71
N ASP A 257 -3.44 -39.01 31.82
CA ASP A 257 -3.15 -39.93 30.70
C ASP A 257 -4.25 -39.85 29.62
N ASP A 258 -5.52 -39.78 30.01
CA ASP A 258 -6.63 -39.64 29.06
C ASP A 258 -6.63 -38.26 28.34
N ALA A 259 -6.33 -37.22 29.08
CA ALA A 259 -6.17 -35.87 28.51
C ALA A 259 -5.03 -35.82 27.50
N ARG A 260 -3.89 -36.40 27.84
CA ARG A 260 -2.70 -36.48 26.97
C ARG A 260 -3.01 -37.26 25.69
N ARG A 261 -3.67 -38.43 25.82
CA ARG A 261 -4.07 -39.25 24.65
C ARG A 261 -5.06 -38.51 23.75
N LEU A 262 -5.98 -37.71 24.33
CA LEU A 262 -6.93 -36.93 23.59
C LEU A 262 -6.24 -35.87 22.74
N LEU A 263 -5.26 -35.15 23.30
CA LEU A 263 -4.48 -34.12 22.62
C LEU A 263 -3.52 -34.68 21.57
N LEU A 264 -2.79 -35.78 21.90
CA LEU A 264 -1.88 -36.45 20.94
C LEU A 264 -2.60 -37.05 19.72
N GLY A 265 -3.89 -37.22 19.76
CA GLY A 265 -4.70 -37.64 18.60
C GLY A 265 -5.40 -36.49 17.86
N ALA A 266 -5.12 -35.26 18.25
CA ALA A 266 -5.72 -34.07 17.65
C ALA A 266 -4.79 -33.38 16.66
N SER A 267 -5.33 -32.48 15.87
CA SER A 267 -4.57 -31.60 14.98
C SER A 267 -4.96 -30.14 15.19
N VAL A 268 -3.97 -29.28 15.27
CA VAL A 268 -4.19 -27.83 15.12
C VAL A 268 -4.48 -27.55 13.66
N VAL A 269 -5.49 -26.73 13.39
CA VAL A 269 -5.85 -26.33 12.01
C VAL A 269 -5.44 -24.89 11.80
N ILE A 270 -4.71 -24.63 10.73
CA ILE A 270 -4.45 -23.27 10.25
C ILE A 270 -5.18 -23.01 8.94
N TRP A 271 -5.40 -21.74 8.63
CA TRP A 271 -5.88 -21.26 7.35
C TRP A 271 -4.88 -20.31 6.74
N THR A 272 -4.62 -20.42 5.43
CA THR A 272 -3.72 -19.52 4.72
C THR A 272 -4.14 -19.29 3.28
N THR A 273 -3.95 -18.08 2.80
CA THR A 273 -4.08 -17.68 1.39
C THR A 273 -2.75 -17.76 0.63
N THR A 274 -1.68 -18.17 1.30
CA THR A 274 -0.33 -18.28 0.74
C THR A 274 0.22 -19.70 0.92
N PRO A 275 -0.41 -20.73 0.31
CA PRO A 275 -0.06 -22.14 0.55
C PRO A 275 1.40 -22.50 0.20
N TRP A 276 2.05 -21.74 -0.68
CA TRP A 276 3.46 -21.94 -1.06
C TRP A 276 4.44 -21.62 0.07
N THR A 277 3.99 -21.01 1.18
CA THR A 277 4.83 -20.77 2.36
C THR A 277 4.82 -21.93 3.35
N ILE A 278 3.92 -22.90 3.22
CA ILE A 278 3.84 -24.08 4.12
C ILE A 278 5.17 -24.84 4.19
N PRO A 279 5.91 -25.11 3.08
CA PRO A 279 7.20 -25.81 3.17
C PRO A 279 8.26 -25.09 4.01
N GLN A 280 8.12 -23.79 4.22
CA GLN A 280 9.05 -22.97 5.02
C GLN A 280 8.55 -22.74 6.46
N ASN A 281 7.46 -23.39 6.87
CA ASN A 281 6.92 -23.25 8.22
C ASN A 281 7.98 -23.55 9.29
N ARG A 282 8.00 -22.74 10.37
CA ARG A 282 8.89 -22.94 11.52
C ARG A 282 8.15 -22.92 12.85
N ALA A 283 6.95 -22.34 12.90
CA ALA A 283 6.12 -22.30 14.08
C ALA A 283 4.64 -22.17 13.68
N VAL A 284 3.75 -22.48 14.62
CA VAL A 284 2.36 -22.05 14.57
C VAL A 284 2.11 -21.14 15.77
N CYS A 285 1.43 -20.01 15.55
CA CYS A 285 1.11 -19.08 16.62
C CYS A 285 -0.37 -19.19 17.01
N PHE A 286 -0.66 -18.97 18.30
CA PHE A 286 -2.00 -18.83 18.86
C PHE A 286 -2.16 -17.48 19.53
N GLY A 287 -3.41 -16.94 19.63
CA GLY A 287 -3.68 -15.66 20.28
C GLY A 287 -3.58 -15.76 21.80
N SER A 288 -2.98 -14.73 22.42
CA SER A 288 -2.90 -14.62 23.88
C SER A 288 -4.30 -14.53 24.50
N PHE A 289 -4.55 -15.30 25.56
CA PHE A 289 -5.82 -15.26 26.32
C PHE A 289 -6.07 -13.91 26.97
N HIS A 290 -5.05 -13.12 27.22
CA HIS A 290 -5.17 -11.83 27.92
C HIS A 290 -5.42 -10.66 26.99
N GLU A 291 -4.89 -10.69 25.78
CA GLU A 291 -4.95 -9.56 24.82
C GLU A 291 -5.99 -9.79 23.71
N ALA A 292 -6.06 -10.99 23.15
CA ALA A 292 -6.98 -11.30 22.05
C ALA A 292 -8.33 -11.87 22.51
N GLY A 293 -8.46 -12.31 23.77
CA GLY A 293 -9.71 -12.89 24.30
C GLY A 293 -10.12 -14.21 23.64
N LEU A 294 -9.16 -14.93 23.03
CA LEU A 294 -9.42 -16.16 22.29
C LEU A 294 -9.46 -17.39 23.20
N ASP A 295 -10.55 -18.13 23.10
CA ASP A 295 -10.71 -19.45 23.73
C ASP A 295 -10.54 -20.56 22.70
N TYR A 296 -9.83 -21.63 23.07
CA TYR A 296 -9.58 -22.78 22.21
C TYR A 296 -10.19 -24.04 22.76
N SER A 297 -10.66 -24.92 21.88
CA SER A 297 -11.18 -26.22 22.27
C SER A 297 -10.83 -27.30 21.25
N VAL A 298 -10.83 -28.55 21.75
CA VAL A 298 -10.79 -29.74 20.93
C VAL A 298 -12.21 -30.10 20.51
N TYR A 299 -12.40 -30.30 19.23
CA TYR A 299 -13.66 -30.72 18.64
C TYR A 299 -13.51 -32.06 17.95
N GLU A 300 -14.37 -33.02 18.28
CA GLU A 300 -14.42 -34.32 17.63
C GLU A 300 -15.43 -34.33 16.50
N VAL A 301 -14.99 -34.75 15.32
CA VAL A 301 -15.84 -34.85 14.14
C VAL A 301 -16.73 -36.09 14.24
N ARG A 302 -18.03 -35.89 14.38
CA ARG A 302 -19.03 -36.97 14.50
C ARG A 302 -19.54 -37.44 13.13
N SER A 303 -19.57 -36.55 12.13
CA SER A 303 -20.02 -36.90 10.79
C SER A 303 -19.40 -35.99 9.74
N ALA A 304 -18.72 -36.58 8.74
CA ALA A 304 -18.17 -35.91 7.58
C ALA A 304 -18.33 -36.81 6.33
N PRO A 305 -18.30 -36.26 5.10
CA PRO A 305 -18.25 -37.04 3.87
C PRO A 305 -17.00 -37.93 3.81
N SER A 306 -17.11 -39.10 3.17
CA SER A 306 -15.99 -40.06 3.06
C SER A 306 -14.84 -39.56 2.18
N ASP A 307 -15.11 -38.64 1.27
CA ASP A 307 -14.15 -38.00 0.36
C ASP A 307 -13.56 -36.69 0.92
N ASN A 308 -13.73 -36.46 2.20
CA ASN A 308 -13.32 -35.21 2.85
C ASN A 308 -11.88 -35.32 3.39
N TRP A 309 -11.19 -34.16 3.51
CA TRP A 309 -9.87 -34.08 4.14
C TRP A 309 -9.91 -34.25 5.67
N VAL A 310 -11.06 -34.07 6.29
CA VAL A 310 -11.36 -34.37 7.68
C VAL A 310 -12.30 -35.59 7.75
N GLN A 311 -11.92 -36.59 8.56
CA GLN A 311 -12.66 -37.83 8.69
C GLN A 311 -13.45 -37.91 10.00
N GLN A 312 -14.48 -38.76 10.04
CA GLN A 312 -15.20 -39.07 11.27
C GLN A 312 -14.25 -39.64 12.33
N GLY A 313 -14.34 -39.17 13.57
CA GLY A 313 -13.49 -39.55 14.69
C GLY A 313 -12.20 -38.75 14.83
N GLU A 314 -11.85 -37.91 13.84
CA GLU A 314 -10.73 -36.98 13.98
C GLU A 314 -11.05 -35.85 14.95
N ARG A 315 -10.00 -35.33 15.57
CA ARG A 315 -10.09 -34.22 16.53
C ARG A 315 -9.33 -33.03 16.02
N LEU A 316 -10.00 -31.88 16.03
CA LEU A 316 -9.43 -30.61 15.59
C LEU A 316 -9.36 -29.64 16.76
N ILE A 317 -8.27 -28.87 16.84
CA ILE A 317 -8.11 -27.77 17.79
C ILE A 317 -8.27 -26.48 17.00
N VAL A 318 -9.27 -25.67 17.39
CA VAL A 318 -9.57 -24.36 16.77
C VAL A 318 -10.10 -23.40 17.83
N ALA A 319 -10.07 -22.08 17.52
CA ALA A 319 -10.71 -21.10 18.39
C ALA A 319 -12.23 -21.28 18.40
N LYS A 320 -12.85 -21.12 19.57
CA LYS A 320 -14.31 -21.33 19.76
C LYS A 320 -15.14 -20.39 18.88
N SER A 321 -14.74 -19.13 18.74
CA SER A 321 -15.42 -18.14 17.92
C SER A 321 -15.44 -18.50 16.43
N LEU A 322 -14.49 -19.30 15.94
CA LEU A 322 -14.30 -19.65 14.54
C LEU A 322 -14.68 -21.08 14.17
N VAL A 323 -15.13 -21.89 15.13
CA VAL A 323 -15.38 -23.32 14.92
C VAL A 323 -16.43 -23.60 13.85
N GLU A 324 -17.53 -22.86 13.84
CA GLU A 324 -18.63 -23.05 12.87
C GLU A 324 -18.16 -22.79 11.42
N GLU A 325 -17.33 -21.76 11.23
CA GLU A 325 -16.78 -21.44 9.93
C GLU A 325 -15.82 -22.54 9.46
N VAL A 326 -14.89 -22.97 10.32
CA VAL A 326 -13.93 -24.03 10.03
C VAL A 326 -14.64 -25.34 9.69
N MET A 327 -15.64 -25.73 10.50
CA MET A 327 -16.39 -26.97 10.28
C MET A 327 -17.23 -26.93 9.01
N THR A 328 -17.79 -25.75 8.67
CA THR A 328 -18.50 -25.54 7.40
C THR A 328 -17.54 -25.68 6.21
N ALA A 329 -16.40 -25.00 6.26
CA ALA A 329 -15.36 -25.13 5.23
C ALA A 329 -14.82 -26.56 5.09
N ALA A 330 -14.72 -27.26 6.21
CA ALA A 330 -14.37 -28.67 6.25
C ALA A 330 -15.52 -29.63 5.86
N ARG A 331 -16.68 -29.13 5.45
CA ARG A 331 -17.88 -29.92 5.12
C ARG A 331 -18.26 -30.92 6.23
N VAL A 332 -17.95 -30.60 7.50
CA VAL A 332 -18.34 -31.42 8.66
C VAL A 332 -19.79 -31.17 8.98
N LYS A 333 -20.59 -32.25 9.08
CA LYS A 333 -22.04 -32.16 9.34
C LYS A 333 -22.40 -32.14 10.80
N GLN A 334 -21.62 -32.84 11.62
CA GLN A 334 -21.81 -32.92 13.06
C GLN A 334 -20.45 -32.98 13.76
N PHE A 335 -20.28 -32.22 14.80
CA PHE A 335 -19.11 -32.20 15.66
C PHE A 335 -19.52 -31.93 17.11
N GLU A 336 -18.65 -32.24 18.03
CA GLU A 336 -18.85 -32.07 19.46
C GLU A 336 -17.62 -31.46 20.10
N GLU A 337 -17.82 -30.45 20.98
CA GLU A 337 -16.75 -29.93 21.82
C GLU A 337 -16.41 -30.99 22.87
N VAL A 338 -15.18 -31.48 22.81
CA VAL A 338 -14.70 -32.53 23.71
C VAL A 338 -14.00 -31.93 24.92
N ARG A 339 -13.21 -30.87 24.70
CA ARG A 339 -12.39 -30.30 25.75
C ARG A 339 -11.97 -28.86 25.46
N TRP A 340 -12.04 -28.00 26.45
CA TRP A 340 -11.36 -26.71 26.46
C TRP A 340 -9.84 -26.87 26.64
N VAL A 341 -9.05 -26.00 26.01
CA VAL A 341 -7.57 -26.02 26.05
C VAL A 341 -7.07 -24.68 26.59
N ASN A 342 -6.33 -24.71 27.70
CA ASN A 342 -5.76 -23.50 28.29
C ASN A 342 -4.44 -23.07 27.62
N GLN A 343 -3.98 -21.87 27.94
CA GLN A 343 -2.76 -21.30 27.38
C GLN A 343 -1.52 -22.16 27.66
N GLN A 344 -1.32 -22.62 28.90
CA GLN A 344 -0.19 -23.46 29.28
C GLN A 344 -0.14 -24.75 28.47
N THR A 345 -1.28 -25.37 28.23
CA THR A 345 -1.39 -26.56 27.37
C THR A 345 -0.98 -26.26 25.94
N LEU A 346 -1.39 -25.10 25.36
CA LEU A 346 -0.99 -24.70 24.03
C LEU A 346 0.52 -24.42 23.93
N GLU A 347 1.09 -23.70 24.90
CA GLU A 347 2.53 -23.40 24.96
C GLU A 347 3.40 -24.67 25.05
N GLY A 348 2.88 -25.73 25.68
CA GLY A 348 3.57 -27.02 25.78
C GLY A 348 3.38 -27.95 24.58
N MET A 349 2.58 -27.57 23.57
CA MET A 349 2.33 -28.40 22.40
C MET A 349 3.45 -28.36 21.39
N VAL A 350 3.75 -29.54 20.84
CA VAL A 350 4.64 -29.72 19.70
C VAL A 350 3.86 -30.37 18.58
N LEU A 351 3.98 -29.82 17.39
CA LEU A 351 3.24 -30.22 16.19
C LEU A 351 4.17 -30.90 15.18
N ALA A 352 3.62 -31.79 14.38
CA ALA A 352 4.30 -32.31 13.21
C ALA A 352 4.10 -31.33 12.04
N HIS A 353 5.17 -31.09 11.28
CA HIS A 353 5.04 -30.40 10.00
C HIS A 353 4.09 -31.18 9.08
N PRO A 354 3.14 -30.52 8.35
CA PRO A 354 2.15 -31.21 7.52
C PRO A 354 2.74 -32.04 6.37
N LEU A 355 3.98 -31.74 5.96
CA LEU A 355 4.72 -32.50 4.95
C LEU A 355 5.71 -33.51 5.56
N ARG A 356 5.68 -33.76 6.88
CA ARG A 356 6.52 -34.75 7.53
C ARG A 356 6.28 -36.14 6.91
N GLY A 357 7.36 -36.84 6.57
CA GLY A 357 7.32 -38.17 5.97
C GLY A 357 6.89 -38.19 4.50
N LEU A 358 6.89 -37.05 3.82
CA LEU A 358 6.54 -36.98 2.40
C LEU A 358 7.56 -37.77 1.57
N ASP A 359 7.08 -38.69 0.75
CA ASP A 359 7.89 -39.49 -0.16
C ASP A 359 8.72 -38.62 -1.11
N GLY A 360 10.03 -38.89 -1.19
CA GLY A 360 10.95 -38.12 -2.04
C GLY A 360 11.53 -36.85 -1.40
N ALA A 361 11.07 -36.48 -0.23
CA ALA A 361 11.55 -35.27 0.49
C ALA A 361 12.81 -35.53 1.33
N ASN A 362 13.26 -36.76 1.44
CA ASN A 362 14.49 -37.16 2.19
C ASN A 362 14.55 -36.63 3.63
N GLY A 363 13.39 -36.48 4.30
CA GLY A 363 13.30 -35.99 5.68
C GLY A 363 13.42 -34.46 5.83
N GLU A 364 13.33 -33.70 4.76
CA GLU A 364 13.45 -32.22 4.80
C GLU A 364 12.46 -31.59 5.79
N TRP A 365 11.26 -32.15 5.94
CA TRP A 365 10.22 -31.67 6.85
C TRP A 365 10.03 -32.54 8.10
N ASP A 366 10.99 -33.40 8.44
CA ASP A 366 10.88 -34.28 9.61
C ASP A 366 11.35 -33.60 10.92
N TYR A 367 11.03 -32.32 11.06
CA TYR A 367 11.30 -31.54 12.27
C TYR A 367 10.02 -31.22 13.05
N ASP A 368 10.19 -30.85 14.29
CA ASP A 368 9.14 -30.49 15.21
C ASP A 368 8.78 -28.99 15.04
N VAL A 369 7.47 -28.70 15.04
CA VAL A 369 6.94 -27.35 14.91
C VAL A 369 6.40 -26.90 16.27
N PRO A 370 6.99 -25.85 16.90
CA PRO A 370 6.51 -25.33 18.17
C PRO A 370 5.20 -24.54 17.99
N LEU A 371 4.35 -24.61 19.02
CA LEU A 371 3.18 -23.76 19.15
C LEU A 371 3.52 -22.60 20.09
N LEU A 372 3.43 -21.35 19.62
CA LEU A 372 3.92 -20.17 20.32
C LEU A 372 2.79 -19.10 20.48
N PRO A 373 2.79 -18.33 21.58
CA PRO A 373 1.88 -17.18 21.67
C PRO A 373 2.26 -16.08 20.65
N GLY A 374 1.26 -15.40 20.09
CA GLY A 374 1.47 -14.33 19.12
C GLY A 374 0.36 -13.28 19.17
N ASP A 375 0.72 -12.02 19.42
CA ASP A 375 -0.22 -10.90 19.56
C ASP A 375 -0.91 -10.52 18.23
N HIS A 376 -0.40 -11.03 17.11
CA HIS A 376 -0.96 -10.81 15.77
C HIS A 376 -2.07 -11.80 15.41
N VAL A 377 -2.38 -12.77 16.28
CA VAL A 377 -3.45 -13.74 16.04
C VAL A 377 -4.77 -13.18 16.53
N THR A 378 -5.75 -13.10 15.62
CA THR A 378 -7.08 -12.54 15.87
C THR A 378 -8.17 -13.58 15.60
N ASP A 379 -9.45 -13.24 15.88
CA ASP A 379 -10.63 -14.09 15.66
C ASP A 379 -11.58 -13.54 14.59
N ASP A 380 -11.15 -12.59 13.82
CA ASP A 380 -11.92 -12.01 12.72
C ASP A 380 -11.90 -12.86 11.44
N ALA A 381 -10.97 -13.82 11.31
CA ALA A 381 -10.91 -14.78 10.21
C ALA A 381 -10.01 -15.99 10.53
N GLY A 382 -10.19 -17.07 9.77
CA GLY A 382 -9.31 -18.23 9.83
C GLY A 382 -9.68 -19.27 10.88
N THR A 383 -8.79 -19.61 11.80
CA THR A 383 -8.95 -20.73 12.76
C THR A 383 -8.58 -20.37 14.20
N GLY A 384 -8.07 -19.14 14.42
CA GLY A 384 -7.41 -18.76 15.66
C GLY A 384 -5.96 -19.24 15.78
N PHE A 385 -5.40 -19.81 14.71
CA PHE A 385 -4.01 -20.20 14.60
C PHE A 385 -3.40 -19.66 13.31
N VAL A 386 -2.18 -19.18 13.40
CA VAL A 386 -1.42 -18.63 12.25
C VAL A 386 -0.12 -19.39 12.10
N HIS A 387 0.12 -19.94 10.90
CA HIS A 387 1.42 -20.52 10.62
C HIS A 387 2.46 -19.44 10.34
N THR A 388 3.69 -19.65 10.79
CA THR A 388 4.81 -18.71 10.65
C THR A 388 5.89 -19.30 9.77
N ALA A 389 6.23 -18.58 8.71
CA ALA A 389 7.34 -18.90 7.81
C ALA A 389 8.23 -17.64 7.70
N PRO A 390 9.55 -17.77 7.94
CA PRO A 390 10.51 -16.65 7.87
C PRO A 390 10.75 -16.20 6.43
#